data_5c88d9749a5da9aaf4713504f4d59041
#
_entry.id   5c88d9749a5da9aaf4713504f4d59041
#
_cell.length_a   1.000
_cell.length_b   1.000
_cell.length_c   1.000
_cell.angle_alpha   90.00
_cell.angle_beta   90.00
_cell.angle_gamma   90.00
#
_symmetry.space_group_name_H-M   'P 1'
#
loop_
_entity.id
_entity.type
_entity.pdbx_description
1 polymer ?
#
loop_
_entity_poly.entity_id
_entity_poly.type
_entity_poly.pdbx_seq_one_letter_code
_entity_poly.pdbx_strand_id
1 'polypeptide(L)'
;MKYIVSIDIGGTTFNSGIFTDSLNQVAISKKDKIRFYKSKNDVVDAIVKQVNDLIDSVNISKTDILGLGVGAPGPLDPKKGIILDTPNLKIFKNYHITYDLTKKLRIDTFIDNDANLFALGEWLLSYKKNDIVLGVTLGTGLGFGLIINNQIFTGGNGMAMEYGLSPFEWGIAEKNACIEFIRNKSEDLYGERLSPVKVEEFYHNGDEKAKIIYNEFGKNLGKVLSHVINMIDPQIISIGGGLSKAFDCFSKSMISEIKLYSPSYNVNQIIIARSKLRELSTMVGACQMVKNIKE
;
A
#
# COMPACT_ATOMS: atom_id res chain seq x y z
N MET A 1 -28.21 10.11 -2.03
CA MET A 1 -26.73 10.11 -1.89
C MET A 1 -26.28 8.68 -2.05
N LYS A 2 -25.25 8.43 -2.83
CA LYS A 2 -24.71 7.07 -3.00
C LYS A 2 -23.43 6.91 -2.18
N TYR A 3 -23.14 5.68 -1.83
CA TYR A 3 -22.01 5.32 -0.99
C TYR A 3 -21.15 4.24 -1.64
N ILE A 4 -19.92 4.11 -1.20
CA ILE A 4 -18.98 3.06 -1.63
C ILE A 4 -18.35 2.49 -0.37
N VAL A 5 -18.25 1.17 -0.31
CA VAL A 5 -17.52 0.48 0.75
C VAL A 5 -16.10 0.19 0.27
N SER A 6 -15.13 0.44 1.13
CA SER A 6 -13.73 0.09 0.89
C SER A 6 -13.21 -0.85 1.96
N ILE A 7 -12.42 -1.84 1.57
CA ILE A 7 -11.71 -2.76 2.46
C ILE A 7 -10.23 -2.69 2.15
N ASP A 8 -9.42 -2.47 3.16
CA ASP A 8 -7.95 -2.55 3.08
C ASP A 8 -7.49 -3.81 3.81
N ILE A 9 -6.96 -4.78 3.06
CA ILE A 9 -6.42 -6.03 3.58
C ILE A 9 -4.90 -5.99 3.44
N GLY A 10 -4.20 -5.78 4.54
CA GLY A 10 -2.74 -5.90 4.56
C GLY A 10 -2.30 -7.32 4.94
N GLY A 11 -0.99 -7.55 4.97
CA GLY A 11 -0.44 -8.86 5.34
C GLY A 11 -0.76 -9.33 6.77
N THR A 12 -1.15 -8.43 7.67
CA THR A 12 -1.36 -8.74 9.11
C THR A 12 -2.69 -8.25 9.66
N THR A 13 -3.31 -7.29 9.01
CA THR A 13 -4.54 -6.63 9.48
C THR A 13 -5.45 -6.33 8.31
N PHE A 14 -6.74 -6.13 8.62
CA PHE A 14 -7.72 -5.56 7.69
C PHE A 14 -8.58 -4.52 8.40
N ASN A 15 -9.16 -3.62 7.62
CA ASN A 15 -10.20 -2.70 8.08
C ASN A 15 -11.09 -2.26 6.91
N SER A 16 -12.25 -1.70 7.24
CA SER A 16 -13.26 -1.29 6.27
C SER A 16 -13.64 0.17 6.45
N GLY A 17 -14.09 0.81 5.39
CA GLY A 17 -14.59 2.18 5.44
C GLY A 17 -15.80 2.38 4.53
N ILE A 18 -16.61 3.37 4.85
CA ILE A 18 -17.72 3.86 4.03
C ILE A 18 -17.40 5.28 3.59
N PHE A 19 -17.55 5.53 2.31
CA PHE A 19 -17.33 6.83 1.67
C PHE A 19 -18.56 7.23 0.87
N THR A 20 -18.77 8.53 0.70
CA THR A 20 -19.75 9.02 -0.27
C THR A 20 -19.24 8.79 -1.70
N ASP A 21 -20.12 8.90 -2.70
CA ASP A 21 -19.75 8.94 -4.11
C ASP A 21 -18.80 10.11 -4.47
N SER A 22 -18.77 11.17 -3.64
CA SER A 22 -17.78 12.26 -3.73
C SER A 22 -16.47 11.95 -2.99
N LEU A 23 -16.28 10.70 -2.53
CA LEU A 23 -15.08 10.18 -1.83
C LEU A 23 -14.82 10.81 -0.45
N ASN A 24 -15.82 11.43 0.17
CA ASN A 24 -15.71 11.88 1.54
C ASN A 24 -15.92 10.70 2.50
N GLN A 25 -15.03 10.60 3.48
CA GLN A 25 -15.13 9.57 4.52
C GLN A 25 -16.39 9.78 5.36
N VAL A 26 -17.19 8.71 5.52
CA VAL A 26 -18.37 8.67 6.38
C VAL A 26 -18.05 7.92 7.68
N ALA A 27 -17.51 6.72 7.57
CA ALA A 27 -17.12 5.90 8.71
C ALA A 27 -15.92 5.01 8.38
N ILE A 28 -15.09 4.71 9.37
CA ILE A 28 -13.99 3.74 9.27
C ILE A 28 -13.99 2.87 10.51
N SER A 29 -13.83 1.56 10.30
CA SER A 29 -13.68 0.58 11.39
C SER A 29 -12.28 0.63 12.00
N LYS A 30 -12.14 0.04 13.19
CA LYS A 30 -10.83 -0.26 13.75
C LYS A 30 -10.18 -1.39 12.94
N LYS A 31 -8.84 -1.38 12.87
CA LYS A 31 -8.08 -2.48 12.29
C LYS A 31 -8.23 -3.74 13.12
N ASP A 32 -8.47 -4.86 12.43
CA ASP A 32 -8.50 -6.18 13.01
C ASP A 32 -7.30 -7.01 12.57
N LYS A 33 -6.84 -7.95 13.38
CA LYS A 33 -5.62 -8.73 13.14
C LYS A 33 -5.95 -10.10 12.57
N ILE A 34 -5.48 -10.39 11.36
CA ILE A 34 -5.70 -11.65 10.65
C ILE A 34 -5.27 -12.87 11.49
N ARG A 35 -4.20 -12.75 12.28
CA ARG A 35 -3.69 -13.84 13.13
C ARG A 35 -4.66 -14.37 14.18
N PHE A 36 -5.75 -13.67 14.47
CA PHE A 36 -6.76 -14.12 15.43
C PHE A 36 -7.75 -15.12 14.82
N TYR A 37 -7.71 -15.30 13.51
CA TYR A 37 -8.61 -16.16 12.76
C TYR A 37 -7.90 -17.44 12.32
N LYS A 38 -8.62 -18.57 12.37
CA LYS A 38 -8.05 -19.90 12.07
C LYS A 38 -8.13 -20.26 10.59
N SER A 39 -9.09 -19.70 9.88
CA SER A 39 -9.32 -19.99 8.46
C SER A 39 -9.62 -18.72 7.66
N LYS A 40 -9.47 -18.84 6.34
CA LYS A 40 -9.88 -17.77 5.40
C LYS A 40 -11.37 -17.42 5.53
N ASN A 41 -12.21 -18.40 5.81
CA ASN A 41 -13.64 -18.16 5.98
C ASN A 41 -13.92 -17.31 7.22
N ASP A 42 -13.21 -17.57 8.33
CA ASP A 42 -13.36 -16.77 9.55
C ASP A 42 -12.95 -15.31 9.31
N VAL A 43 -11.88 -15.07 8.53
CA VAL A 43 -11.47 -13.71 8.16
C VAL A 43 -12.53 -13.03 7.30
N VAL A 44 -13.07 -13.74 6.30
CA VAL A 44 -14.13 -13.20 5.44
C VAL A 44 -15.39 -12.89 6.26
N ASP A 45 -15.77 -13.77 7.18
CA ASP A 45 -16.93 -13.54 8.06
C ASP A 45 -16.72 -12.33 8.97
N ALA A 46 -15.51 -12.13 9.47
CA ALA A 46 -15.16 -10.96 10.26
C ALA A 46 -15.21 -9.66 9.43
N ILE A 47 -14.72 -9.70 8.19
CA ILE A 47 -14.84 -8.57 7.24
C ILE A 47 -16.32 -8.25 6.97
N VAL A 48 -17.13 -9.28 6.67
CA VAL A 48 -18.58 -9.13 6.44
C VAL A 48 -19.28 -8.51 7.65
N LYS A 49 -18.95 -9.00 8.86
CA LYS A 49 -19.47 -8.42 10.09
C LYS A 49 -19.07 -6.96 10.23
N GLN A 50 -17.79 -6.64 10.03
CA GLN A 50 -17.27 -5.27 10.15
C GLN A 50 -17.95 -4.31 9.17
N VAL A 51 -18.21 -4.74 7.93
CA VAL A 51 -18.93 -3.94 6.91
C VAL A 51 -20.38 -3.74 7.32
N ASN A 52 -21.09 -4.79 7.78
CA ASN A 52 -22.49 -4.65 8.22
C ASN A 52 -22.58 -3.73 9.45
N ASP A 53 -21.70 -3.89 10.44
CA ASP A 53 -21.66 -3.02 11.63
C ASP A 53 -21.47 -1.54 11.24
N LEU A 54 -20.64 -1.25 10.21
CA LEU A 54 -20.47 0.12 9.69
C LEU A 54 -21.75 0.61 8.99
N ILE A 55 -22.37 -0.17 8.12
CA ILE A 55 -23.61 0.16 7.42
C ILE A 55 -24.71 0.52 8.42
N ASP A 56 -24.87 -0.30 9.45
CA ASP A 56 -25.84 -0.10 10.52
C ASP A 56 -25.54 1.17 11.34
N SER A 57 -24.25 1.41 11.64
CA SER A 57 -23.82 2.57 12.44
C SER A 57 -24.11 3.93 11.79
N VAL A 58 -24.13 3.97 10.45
CA VAL A 58 -24.42 5.18 9.68
C VAL A 58 -25.83 5.20 9.09
N ASN A 59 -26.64 4.18 9.39
CA ASN A 59 -28.03 4.04 9.00
C ASN A 59 -28.29 4.22 7.50
N ILE A 60 -27.47 3.56 6.66
CA ILE A 60 -27.62 3.56 5.18
C ILE A 60 -28.20 2.23 4.68
N SER A 61 -28.91 2.29 3.56
CA SER A 61 -29.38 1.08 2.89
C SER A 61 -28.31 0.47 1.99
N LYS A 62 -28.24 -0.85 1.93
CA LYS A 62 -27.38 -1.55 0.95
C LYS A 62 -27.69 -1.18 -0.50
N THR A 63 -28.94 -0.80 -0.80
CA THR A 63 -29.36 -0.32 -2.13
C THR A 63 -28.76 1.04 -2.51
N ASP A 64 -28.24 1.77 -1.53
CA ASP A 64 -27.55 3.05 -1.76
C ASP A 64 -26.04 2.87 -1.96
N ILE A 65 -25.52 1.64 -1.82
CA ILE A 65 -24.11 1.32 -2.01
C ILE A 65 -23.87 0.95 -3.48
N LEU A 66 -23.01 1.71 -4.16
CA LEU A 66 -22.63 1.48 -5.57
C LEU A 66 -21.81 0.19 -5.75
N GLY A 67 -20.98 -0.13 -4.78
CA GLY A 67 -20.11 -1.29 -4.82
C GLY A 67 -19.10 -1.30 -3.66
N LEU A 68 -18.29 -2.35 -3.62
CA LEU A 68 -17.26 -2.58 -2.64
C LEU A 68 -15.90 -2.74 -3.33
N GLY A 69 -14.92 -1.93 -2.95
CA GLY A 69 -13.54 -2.02 -3.42
C GLY A 69 -12.64 -2.65 -2.37
N VAL A 70 -11.84 -3.63 -2.77
CA VAL A 70 -10.87 -4.32 -1.92
C VAL A 70 -9.46 -3.98 -2.37
N GLY A 71 -8.63 -3.47 -1.46
CA GLY A 71 -7.18 -3.42 -1.62
C GLY A 71 -6.55 -4.63 -0.93
N ALA A 72 -5.69 -5.36 -1.63
CA ALA A 72 -4.97 -6.50 -1.05
C ALA A 72 -3.56 -6.63 -1.63
N PRO A 73 -2.59 -7.22 -0.89
CA PRO A 73 -1.26 -7.47 -1.43
C PRO A 73 -1.29 -8.41 -2.63
N GLY A 74 -0.44 -8.15 -3.61
CA GLY A 74 -0.24 -9.04 -4.76
C GLY A 74 0.67 -10.24 -4.48
N PRO A 75 0.77 -11.19 -5.45
CA PRO A 75 0.08 -11.18 -6.74
C PRO A 75 -1.41 -11.53 -6.64
N LEU A 76 -2.22 -10.92 -7.51
CA LEU A 76 -3.65 -11.19 -7.60
C LEU A 76 -4.15 -11.08 -9.06
N ASP A 77 -5.32 -11.63 -9.34
CA ASP A 77 -6.03 -11.49 -10.62
C ASP A 77 -7.26 -10.60 -10.40
N PRO A 78 -7.16 -9.28 -10.72
CA PRO A 78 -8.26 -8.36 -10.49
C PRO A 78 -9.50 -8.69 -11.29
N LYS A 79 -9.33 -9.19 -12.53
CA LYS A 79 -10.45 -9.52 -13.43
C LYS A 79 -11.28 -10.68 -12.91
N LYS A 80 -10.62 -11.67 -12.31
CA LYS A 80 -11.30 -12.82 -11.71
C LYS A 80 -11.64 -12.62 -10.25
N GLY A 81 -11.08 -11.59 -9.58
CA GLY A 81 -11.30 -11.34 -8.17
C GLY A 81 -10.59 -12.34 -7.25
N ILE A 82 -9.41 -12.82 -7.66
CA ILE A 82 -8.67 -13.90 -6.98
C ILE A 82 -7.36 -13.36 -6.39
N ILE A 83 -7.14 -13.62 -5.11
CA ILE A 83 -5.82 -13.49 -4.48
C ILE A 83 -5.05 -14.77 -4.81
N LEU A 84 -3.89 -14.62 -5.47
CA LEU A 84 -3.05 -15.74 -5.90
C LEU A 84 -2.15 -16.23 -4.75
N ASP A 85 -0.95 -16.72 -5.03
CA ASP A 85 0.02 -17.17 -4.01
C ASP A 85 0.82 -15.97 -3.47
N THR A 86 0.19 -15.19 -2.62
CA THR A 86 0.74 -13.98 -2.04
C THR A 86 1.58 -14.30 -0.80
N PRO A 87 2.90 -14.01 -0.78
CA PRO A 87 3.78 -14.36 0.34
C PRO A 87 3.34 -13.78 1.68
N ASN A 88 2.83 -12.55 1.64
CA ASN A 88 2.44 -11.77 2.82
C ASN A 88 1.01 -12.06 3.32
N LEU A 89 0.21 -12.87 2.58
CA LEU A 89 -1.20 -13.14 2.90
C LEU A 89 -1.59 -14.59 2.59
N LYS A 90 -0.79 -15.54 3.07
CA LYS A 90 -0.88 -16.98 2.77
C LYS A 90 -2.23 -17.62 3.07
N ILE A 91 -3.00 -17.07 4.02
CA ILE A 91 -4.33 -17.55 4.40
C ILE A 91 -5.32 -17.50 3.22
N PHE A 92 -5.11 -16.58 2.28
CA PHE A 92 -5.96 -16.41 1.09
C PHE A 92 -5.35 -16.97 -0.21
N LYS A 93 -4.36 -17.88 -0.11
CA LYS A 93 -3.75 -18.48 -1.30
C LYS A 93 -4.80 -19.06 -2.26
N ASN A 94 -4.75 -18.61 -3.52
CA ASN A 94 -5.65 -19.01 -4.62
C ASN A 94 -7.14 -18.91 -4.22
N TYR A 95 -7.54 -17.77 -3.66
CA TYR A 95 -8.86 -17.58 -3.09
C TYR A 95 -9.69 -16.51 -3.81
N HIS A 96 -10.90 -16.89 -4.20
CA HIS A 96 -11.85 -16.04 -4.91
C HIS A 96 -12.63 -15.13 -3.95
N ILE A 97 -11.92 -14.16 -3.36
CA ILE A 97 -12.43 -13.32 -2.28
C ILE A 97 -13.62 -12.45 -2.70
N THR A 98 -13.60 -11.92 -3.94
CA THR A 98 -14.68 -11.05 -4.42
C THR A 98 -15.98 -11.80 -4.54
N TYR A 99 -15.94 -13.07 -4.96
CA TYR A 99 -17.14 -13.92 -5.06
C TYR A 99 -17.79 -14.11 -3.67
N ASP A 100 -17.01 -14.47 -2.67
CA ASP A 100 -17.56 -14.71 -1.33
C ASP A 100 -18.07 -13.43 -0.67
N LEU A 101 -17.36 -12.31 -0.82
CA LEU A 101 -17.83 -11.02 -0.31
C LEU A 101 -19.11 -10.57 -1.00
N THR A 102 -19.19 -10.66 -2.34
CA THR A 102 -20.40 -10.34 -3.10
C THR A 102 -21.58 -11.19 -2.64
N LYS A 103 -21.37 -12.50 -2.51
CA LYS A 103 -22.42 -13.43 -2.09
C LYS A 103 -22.94 -13.14 -0.67
N LYS A 104 -22.03 -12.88 0.27
CA LYS A 104 -22.38 -12.66 1.68
C LYS A 104 -22.98 -11.29 1.94
N LEU A 105 -22.43 -10.23 1.31
CA LEU A 105 -22.88 -8.84 1.48
C LEU A 105 -24.02 -8.45 0.54
N ARG A 106 -24.16 -9.13 -0.61
CA ARG A 106 -25.05 -8.74 -1.73
C ARG A 106 -24.71 -7.36 -2.27
N ILE A 107 -23.41 -7.05 -2.36
CA ILE A 107 -22.83 -5.83 -2.92
C ILE A 107 -21.75 -6.27 -3.92
N ASP A 108 -21.80 -5.75 -5.15
CA ASP A 108 -20.79 -6.05 -6.16
C ASP A 108 -19.39 -5.66 -5.63
N THR A 109 -18.46 -6.62 -5.69
CA THR A 109 -17.14 -6.47 -5.09
C THR A 109 -16.04 -6.54 -6.15
N PHE A 110 -15.10 -5.60 -6.09
CA PHE A 110 -13.95 -5.48 -6.98
C PHE A 110 -12.68 -5.47 -6.15
N ILE A 111 -11.55 -5.90 -6.73
CA ILE A 111 -10.26 -5.97 -6.05
C ILE A 111 -9.14 -5.44 -6.94
N ASP A 112 -8.15 -4.78 -6.32
CA ASP A 112 -6.87 -4.47 -6.95
C ASP A 112 -5.75 -4.54 -5.91
N ASN A 113 -4.50 -4.46 -6.39
CA ASN A 113 -3.31 -4.41 -5.55
C ASN A 113 -3.34 -3.16 -4.65
N ASP A 114 -3.00 -3.33 -3.37
CA ASP A 114 -3.01 -2.26 -2.37
C ASP A 114 -2.10 -1.08 -2.74
N ALA A 115 -0.94 -1.33 -3.36
CA ALA A 115 -0.05 -0.28 -3.83
C ALA A 115 -0.60 0.46 -5.07
N ASN A 116 -1.31 -0.22 -5.97
CA ASN A 116 -2.03 0.42 -7.07
C ASN A 116 -3.11 1.37 -6.55
N LEU A 117 -3.91 0.91 -5.61
CA LEU A 117 -4.96 1.71 -5.00
C LEU A 117 -4.39 2.86 -4.16
N PHE A 118 -3.27 2.63 -3.47
CA PHE A 118 -2.53 3.69 -2.79
C PHE A 118 -2.11 4.78 -3.77
N ALA A 119 -1.48 4.42 -4.90
CA ALA A 119 -1.06 5.37 -5.93
C ALA A 119 -2.24 6.15 -6.52
N LEU A 120 -3.37 5.46 -6.77
CA LEU A 120 -4.59 6.09 -7.28
C LEU A 120 -5.16 7.11 -6.28
N GLY A 121 -5.21 6.77 -5.00
CA GLY A 121 -5.68 7.67 -3.95
C GLY A 121 -4.76 8.89 -3.77
N GLU A 122 -3.45 8.70 -3.78
CA GLU A 122 -2.47 9.80 -3.71
C GLU A 122 -2.58 10.74 -4.92
N TRP A 123 -2.64 10.17 -6.13
CA TRP A 123 -2.85 10.95 -7.33
C TRP A 123 -4.14 11.77 -7.24
N LEU A 124 -5.25 11.14 -6.91
CA LEU A 124 -6.55 11.78 -6.90
C LEU A 124 -6.65 12.95 -5.90
N LEU A 125 -6.09 12.77 -4.70
CA LEU A 125 -6.25 13.73 -3.61
C LEU A 125 -5.13 14.77 -3.52
N SER A 126 -3.94 14.47 -4.07
CA SER A 126 -2.77 15.33 -3.91
C SER A 126 -2.09 15.72 -5.22
N TYR A 127 -2.19 14.89 -6.26
CA TYR A 127 -1.34 15.03 -7.46
C TYR A 127 -2.11 14.95 -8.78
N LYS A 128 -3.40 15.26 -8.78
CA LYS A 128 -4.31 15.12 -9.95
C LYS A 128 -3.87 15.88 -11.21
N LYS A 129 -2.96 16.84 -11.07
CA LYS A 129 -2.41 17.62 -12.19
C LYS A 129 -1.17 16.97 -12.84
N ASN A 130 -0.68 15.87 -12.29
CA ASN A 130 0.50 15.17 -12.74
C ASN A 130 0.10 13.94 -13.55
N ASP A 131 0.73 13.75 -14.70
CA ASP A 131 0.41 12.66 -15.63
C ASP A 131 1.04 11.33 -15.20
N ILE A 132 2.22 11.40 -14.53
CA ILE A 132 2.96 10.22 -14.07
C ILE A 132 3.26 10.33 -12.58
N VAL A 133 2.56 9.53 -11.78
CA VAL A 133 2.70 9.47 -10.32
C VAL A 133 3.02 8.05 -9.86
N LEU A 134 4.14 7.91 -9.17
CA LEU A 134 4.56 6.66 -8.54
C LEU A 134 4.16 6.66 -7.06
N GLY A 135 3.36 5.70 -6.67
CA GLY A 135 3.09 5.38 -5.26
C GLY A 135 4.04 4.28 -4.79
N VAL A 136 4.64 4.47 -3.62
CA VAL A 136 5.53 3.50 -2.97
C VAL A 136 5.01 3.18 -1.58
N THR A 137 4.72 1.92 -1.30
CA THR A 137 4.26 1.48 0.02
C THR A 137 5.39 0.76 0.76
N LEU A 138 5.79 1.31 1.90
CA LEU A 138 6.83 0.77 2.77
C LEU A 138 6.20 0.14 4.02
N GLY A 139 6.23 -1.18 4.10
CA GLY A 139 5.60 -1.92 5.19
C GLY A 139 6.27 -3.27 5.44
N THR A 140 5.45 -4.31 5.60
CA THR A 140 5.92 -5.71 5.62
C THR A 140 6.65 -6.05 4.33
N GLY A 141 6.17 -5.48 3.20
CA GLY A 141 6.77 -5.53 1.89
C GLY A 141 7.15 -4.15 1.36
N LEU A 142 7.56 -4.13 0.10
CA LEU A 142 7.87 -2.96 -0.72
C LEU A 142 6.98 -3.01 -1.97
N GLY A 143 5.89 -2.27 -1.96
CA GLY A 143 4.95 -2.22 -3.07
C GLY A 143 5.10 -0.95 -3.92
N PHE A 144 4.77 -1.08 -5.20
CA PHE A 144 4.76 0.02 -6.15
C PHE A 144 3.42 0.05 -6.90
N GLY A 145 2.87 1.24 -7.07
CA GLY A 145 1.74 1.51 -7.95
C GLY A 145 2.05 2.69 -8.86
N LEU A 146 1.61 2.63 -10.09
CA LEU A 146 1.92 3.66 -11.09
C LEU A 146 0.65 4.19 -11.72
N ILE A 147 0.52 5.50 -11.72
CA ILE A 147 -0.52 6.22 -12.47
C ILE A 147 0.11 6.83 -13.69
N ILE A 148 -0.46 6.56 -14.85
CA ILE A 148 -0.11 7.19 -16.12
C ILE A 148 -1.40 7.71 -16.77
N ASN A 149 -1.44 9.00 -17.10
CA ASN A 149 -2.60 9.62 -17.75
C ASN A 149 -3.91 9.33 -17.03
N ASN A 150 -3.93 9.52 -15.71
CA ASN A 150 -5.10 9.36 -14.83
C ASN A 150 -5.57 7.90 -14.61
N GLN A 151 -4.80 6.92 -15.05
CA GLN A 151 -5.16 5.50 -14.94
C GLN A 151 -4.05 4.71 -14.25
N ILE A 152 -4.44 3.67 -13.50
CA ILE A 152 -3.50 2.70 -12.96
C ILE A 152 -2.83 1.97 -14.13
N PHE A 153 -1.51 1.97 -14.15
CA PHE A 153 -0.73 1.19 -15.10
C PHE A 153 -0.55 -0.23 -14.59
N THR A 154 -1.26 -1.18 -15.18
CA THR A 154 -1.21 -2.60 -14.80
C THR A 154 -0.33 -3.44 -15.72
N GLY A 155 0.21 -2.85 -16.79
CA GLY A 155 0.95 -3.58 -17.83
C GLY A 155 0.04 -4.49 -18.68
N GLY A 156 0.66 -5.22 -19.59
CA GLY A 156 -0.06 -6.08 -20.52
C GLY A 156 -0.77 -7.28 -19.89
N ASN A 157 -0.26 -7.76 -18.76
CA ASN A 157 -0.76 -8.96 -18.06
C ASN A 157 -1.33 -8.68 -16.65
N GLY A 158 -1.46 -7.40 -16.26
CA GLY A 158 -2.02 -7.03 -14.98
C GLY A 158 -1.07 -7.15 -13.77
N MET A 159 0.23 -7.34 -14.00
CA MET A 159 1.25 -7.53 -12.95
C MET A 159 2.41 -6.54 -13.08
N ALA A 160 2.18 -5.36 -13.63
CA ALA A 160 3.19 -4.32 -13.64
C ALA A 160 3.51 -3.84 -12.21
N MET A 161 4.69 -3.24 -12.06
CA MET A 161 5.15 -2.61 -10.82
C MET A 161 5.49 -3.57 -9.67
N GLU A 162 5.65 -4.86 -9.93
CA GLU A 162 6.17 -5.84 -8.95
C GLU A 162 7.70 -5.71 -8.75
N TYR A 163 8.22 -4.48 -8.76
CA TYR A 163 9.65 -4.22 -8.65
C TYR A 163 10.24 -4.65 -7.31
N GLY A 164 9.43 -4.73 -6.25
CA GLY A 164 9.85 -5.26 -4.96
C GLY A 164 10.41 -6.69 -5.03
N LEU A 165 9.97 -7.49 -6.02
CA LEU A 165 10.43 -8.85 -6.26
C LEU A 165 11.66 -8.92 -7.18
N SER A 166 12.12 -7.79 -7.73
CA SER A 166 13.29 -7.76 -8.63
C SER A 166 14.56 -8.11 -7.88
N PRO A 167 15.51 -8.81 -8.53
CA PRO A 167 16.82 -9.09 -7.95
C PRO A 167 17.50 -7.79 -7.52
N PHE A 168 18.07 -7.78 -6.33
CA PHE A 168 18.75 -6.64 -5.76
C PHE A 168 19.85 -7.09 -4.81
N GLU A 169 21.11 -6.78 -5.13
CA GLU A 169 22.28 -7.20 -4.37
C GLU A 169 22.20 -8.70 -3.97
N TRP A 170 21.97 -9.00 -2.69
CA TRP A 170 21.84 -10.36 -2.15
C TRP A 170 20.37 -10.75 -1.92
N GLY A 171 19.57 -10.81 -2.98
CA GLY A 171 18.18 -11.23 -2.89
C GLY A 171 17.25 -10.39 -3.75
N ILE A 172 16.18 -9.88 -3.16
CA ILE A 172 15.18 -9.04 -3.83
C ILE A 172 15.11 -7.66 -3.19
N ALA A 173 14.64 -6.66 -3.94
CA ALA A 173 14.54 -5.28 -3.50
C ALA A 173 13.73 -5.13 -2.19
N GLU A 174 12.63 -5.83 -2.05
CA GLU A 174 11.79 -5.81 -0.86
C GLU A 174 12.55 -6.16 0.42
N LYS A 175 13.41 -7.18 0.40
CA LYS A 175 14.17 -7.59 1.60
C LYS A 175 15.20 -6.55 2.05
N ASN A 176 15.58 -5.66 1.16
CA ASN A 176 16.57 -4.61 1.43
C ASN A 176 15.92 -3.26 1.81
N ALA A 177 14.59 -3.11 1.64
CA ALA A 177 13.88 -1.86 1.87
C ALA A 177 12.47 -2.07 2.47
N CYS A 178 12.35 -2.91 3.50
CA CYS A 178 11.10 -3.14 4.23
C CYS A 178 11.32 -3.26 5.75
N ILE A 179 10.25 -3.51 6.51
CA ILE A 179 10.30 -3.68 7.97
C ILE A 179 11.32 -4.76 8.39
N GLU A 180 11.42 -5.83 7.63
CA GLU A 180 12.30 -6.95 7.94
C GLU A 180 13.78 -6.56 7.87
N PHE A 181 14.16 -5.68 6.94
CA PHE A 181 15.51 -5.11 6.91
C PHE A 181 15.86 -4.41 8.23
N ILE A 182 14.98 -3.54 8.73
CA ILE A 182 15.19 -2.81 9.97
C ILE A 182 15.37 -3.78 11.16
N ARG A 183 14.55 -4.83 11.21
CA ARG A 183 14.60 -5.84 12.27
C ARG A 183 15.90 -6.64 12.24
N ASN A 184 16.31 -7.12 11.06
CA ASN A 184 17.54 -7.89 10.90
C ASN A 184 18.78 -7.04 11.29
N LYS A 185 18.84 -5.79 10.80
CA LYS A 185 19.91 -4.88 11.16
C LYS A 185 19.92 -4.52 12.65
N SER A 186 18.76 -4.43 13.29
CA SER A 186 18.71 -4.23 14.72
C SER A 186 19.24 -5.44 15.50
N GLU A 187 18.94 -6.65 15.03
CA GLU A 187 19.49 -7.88 15.61
C GLU A 187 21.01 -7.92 15.49
N ASP A 188 21.56 -7.56 14.32
CA ASP A 188 23.01 -7.48 14.10
C ASP A 188 23.71 -6.48 15.04
N LEU A 189 23.11 -5.32 15.28
CA LEU A 189 23.74 -4.23 16.01
C LEU A 189 23.41 -4.19 17.51
N TYR A 190 22.20 -4.60 17.91
CA TYR A 190 21.74 -4.57 19.29
C TYR A 190 21.66 -5.95 19.95
N GLY A 191 21.74 -7.04 19.16
CA GLY A 191 21.51 -8.40 19.64
C GLY A 191 20.05 -8.78 19.79
N GLU A 192 19.11 -7.90 19.34
CA GLU A 192 17.66 -8.15 19.40
C GLU A 192 16.90 -7.54 18.21
N ARG A 193 15.80 -8.18 17.82
CA ARG A 193 14.93 -7.76 16.70
C ARG A 193 13.98 -6.66 17.15
N LEU A 194 14.40 -5.42 17.05
CA LEU A 194 13.61 -4.27 17.42
C LEU A 194 12.51 -3.95 16.37
N SER A 195 11.41 -3.37 16.84
CA SER A 195 10.43 -2.81 15.92
C SER A 195 10.94 -1.53 15.28
N PRO A 196 10.52 -1.18 14.03
CA PRO A 196 10.90 0.09 13.42
C PRO A 196 10.60 1.32 14.28
N VAL A 197 9.49 1.30 15.01
CA VAL A 197 9.11 2.38 15.93
C VAL A 197 10.13 2.54 17.05
N LYS A 198 10.67 1.42 17.57
CA LYS A 198 11.70 1.49 18.63
C LYS A 198 13.03 1.99 18.10
N VAL A 199 13.41 1.57 16.89
CA VAL A 199 14.62 2.08 16.23
C VAL A 199 14.48 3.57 15.88
N GLU A 200 13.29 4.03 15.47
CA GLU A 200 12.97 5.45 15.25
C GLU A 200 13.12 6.28 16.52
N GLU A 201 12.62 5.76 17.66
CA GLU A 201 12.81 6.39 18.98
C GLU A 201 14.29 6.53 19.32
N PHE A 202 15.09 5.48 19.14
CA PHE A 202 16.54 5.53 19.37
C PHE A 202 17.25 6.53 18.43
N TYR A 203 16.82 6.58 17.15
CA TYR A 203 17.36 7.56 16.19
C TYR A 203 17.16 9.00 16.69
N HIS A 204 15.95 9.34 17.13
CA HIS A 204 15.64 10.68 17.64
C HIS A 204 16.34 11.00 18.96
N ASN A 205 16.70 10.00 19.75
CA ASN A 205 17.52 10.14 20.95
C ASN A 205 19.03 10.22 20.65
N GLY A 206 19.42 10.22 19.37
CA GLY A 206 20.81 10.42 18.96
C GLY A 206 21.65 9.14 18.88
N ASP A 207 21.05 7.95 19.04
CA ASP A 207 21.74 6.66 19.02
C ASP A 207 22.40 6.39 17.65
N GLU A 208 23.70 6.13 17.66
CA GLU A 208 24.48 5.94 16.43
C GLU A 208 24.13 4.64 15.68
N LYS A 209 23.77 3.57 16.39
CA LYS A 209 23.34 2.31 15.73
C LYS A 209 22.03 2.50 14.98
N ALA A 210 21.08 3.22 15.57
CA ALA A 210 19.83 3.55 14.90
C ALA A 210 20.03 4.44 13.67
N LYS A 211 20.98 5.39 13.73
CA LYS A 211 21.38 6.21 12.58
C LYS A 211 22.00 5.37 11.47
N ILE A 212 22.84 4.38 11.79
CA ILE A 212 23.42 3.44 10.83
C ILE A 212 22.31 2.65 10.14
N ILE A 213 21.34 2.10 10.89
CA ILE A 213 20.22 1.32 10.33
C ILE A 213 19.42 2.15 9.32
N TYR A 214 18.99 3.36 9.69
CA TYR A 214 18.18 4.18 8.80
C TYR A 214 18.98 4.76 7.63
N ASN A 215 20.28 5.00 7.81
CA ASN A 215 21.16 5.42 6.71
C ASN A 215 21.29 4.30 5.65
N GLU A 216 21.56 3.06 6.06
CA GLU A 216 21.60 1.91 5.14
C GLU A 216 20.24 1.66 4.48
N PHE A 217 19.16 1.67 5.25
CA PHE A 217 17.78 1.55 4.71
C PHE A 217 17.53 2.60 3.63
N GLY A 218 17.85 3.85 3.90
CA GLY A 218 17.68 4.94 2.93
C GLY A 218 18.53 4.76 1.69
N LYS A 219 19.79 4.34 1.80
CA LYS A 219 20.65 4.04 0.67
C LYS A 219 20.05 2.92 -0.21
N ASN A 220 19.61 1.82 0.41
CA ASN A 220 19.01 0.72 -0.33
C ASN A 220 17.75 1.15 -1.08
N LEU A 221 16.85 1.86 -0.38
CA LEU A 221 15.64 2.41 -1.01
C LEU A 221 15.98 3.40 -2.13
N GLY A 222 17.01 4.24 -1.94
CA GLY A 222 17.48 5.19 -2.96
C GLY A 222 17.98 4.50 -4.23
N LYS A 223 18.76 3.42 -4.10
CA LYS A 223 19.20 2.59 -5.25
C LYS A 223 18.00 1.97 -5.97
N VAL A 224 17.07 1.37 -5.22
CA VAL A 224 15.84 0.77 -5.77
C VAL A 224 15.04 1.83 -6.54
N LEU A 225 14.81 3.00 -5.94
CA LEU A 225 14.07 4.08 -6.59
C LEU A 225 14.80 4.63 -7.82
N SER A 226 16.14 4.66 -7.81
CA SER A 226 16.92 5.09 -8.98
C SER A 226 16.65 4.22 -10.20
N HIS A 227 16.54 2.90 -10.02
CA HIS A 227 16.18 2.01 -11.13
C HIS A 227 14.80 2.35 -11.69
N VAL A 228 13.81 2.55 -10.81
CA VAL A 228 12.43 2.87 -11.21
C VAL A 228 12.35 4.26 -11.85
N ILE A 229 13.03 5.27 -11.30
CA ILE A 229 13.12 6.61 -11.86
C ILE A 229 13.70 6.56 -13.28
N ASN A 230 14.80 5.85 -13.48
CA ASN A 230 15.47 5.77 -14.78
C ASN A 230 14.63 5.01 -15.84
N MET A 231 13.67 4.19 -15.43
CA MET A 231 12.77 3.47 -16.33
C MET A 231 11.50 4.24 -16.67
N ILE A 232 10.97 5.01 -15.71
CA ILE A 232 9.61 5.55 -15.78
C ILE A 232 9.59 7.08 -15.87
N ASP A 233 10.62 7.74 -15.30
CA ASP A 233 10.72 9.20 -15.20
C ASP A 233 9.46 9.86 -14.59
N PRO A 234 9.05 9.48 -13.34
CA PRO A 234 7.85 10.01 -12.74
C PRO A 234 8.00 11.46 -12.32
N GLN A 235 6.92 12.24 -12.38
CA GLN A 235 6.90 13.62 -11.86
C GLN A 235 6.84 13.64 -10.33
N ILE A 236 6.14 12.67 -9.76
CA ILE A 236 5.91 12.55 -8.32
C ILE A 236 6.22 11.13 -7.85
N ILE A 237 6.87 11.02 -6.69
CA ILE A 237 6.99 9.78 -5.92
C ILE A 237 6.37 10.03 -4.55
N SER A 238 5.20 9.42 -4.28
CA SER A 238 4.57 9.47 -2.97
C SER A 238 4.90 8.23 -2.16
N ILE A 239 5.49 8.42 -0.96
CA ILE A 239 5.94 7.34 -0.07
C ILE A 239 4.97 7.17 1.08
N GLY A 240 4.29 6.02 1.13
CA GLY A 240 3.34 5.63 2.16
C GLY A 240 3.73 4.36 2.90
N GLY A 241 2.74 3.77 3.59
CA GLY A 241 2.95 2.59 4.42
C GLY A 241 3.51 2.88 5.81
N GLY A 242 3.63 1.85 6.63
CA GLY A 242 3.99 1.99 8.06
C GLY A 242 5.35 2.63 8.31
N LEU A 243 6.36 2.31 7.48
CA LEU A 243 7.70 2.87 7.60
C LEU A 243 7.81 4.33 7.13
N SER A 244 6.84 4.84 6.37
CA SER A 244 6.85 6.26 5.98
C SER A 244 6.79 7.22 7.16
N LYS A 245 6.42 6.74 8.35
CA LYS A 245 6.45 7.53 9.60
C LYS A 245 7.87 7.98 9.92
N ALA A 246 8.85 7.12 9.69
CA ALA A 246 10.27 7.40 9.88
C ALA A 246 10.93 8.08 8.66
N PHE A 247 10.17 8.70 7.76
CA PHE A 247 10.67 9.31 6.52
C PHE A 247 11.87 10.24 6.77
N ASP A 248 11.81 11.04 7.81
CA ASP A 248 12.87 11.99 8.15
C ASP A 248 14.19 11.31 8.56
N CYS A 249 14.11 10.05 9.06
CA CYS A 249 15.30 9.30 9.48
C CYS A 249 16.11 8.78 8.27
N PHE A 250 15.46 8.49 7.14
CA PHE A 250 16.11 7.87 5.98
C PHE A 250 16.08 8.70 4.68
N SER A 251 15.26 9.74 4.60
CA SER A 251 15.07 10.50 3.36
C SER A 251 16.36 11.13 2.83
N LYS A 252 17.24 11.62 3.69
CA LYS A 252 18.51 12.24 3.28
C LYS A 252 19.41 11.26 2.55
N SER A 253 19.63 10.07 3.12
CA SER A 253 20.46 9.02 2.50
C SER A 253 19.82 8.47 1.23
N MET A 254 18.50 8.29 1.22
CA MET A 254 17.73 7.90 0.03
C MET A 254 17.92 8.89 -1.12
N ILE A 255 17.71 10.18 -0.86
CA ILE A 255 17.87 11.23 -1.90
C ILE A 255 19.33 11.33 -2.36
N SER A 256 20.31 11.14 -1.46
CA SER A 256 21.71 11.13 -1.84
C SER A 256 22.05 10.04 -2.86
N GLU A 257 21.51 8.83 -2.66
CA GLU A 257 21.70 7.72 -3.62
C GLU A 257 20.97 7.97 -4.95
N ILE A 258 19.74 8.50 -4.89
CA ILE A 258 18.99 8.85 -6.11
C ILE A 258 19.78 9.86 -6.95
N LYS A 259 20.38 10.87 -6.33
CA LYS A 259 21.20 11.88 -7.04
C LYS A 259 22.41 11.27 -7.73
N LEU A 260 22.99 10.20 -7.19
CA LEU A 260 24.15 9.53 -7.80
C LEU A 260 23.79 8.80 -9.08
N TYR A 261 22.60 8.20 -9.15
CA TYR A 261 22.25 7.25 -10.21
C TYR A 261 21.11 7.70 -11.13
N SER A 262 20.41 8.81 -10.83
CA SER A 262 19.26 9.25 -11.63
C SER A 262 19.48 10.65 -12.21
N PRO A 263 19.94 10.75 -13.46
CA PRO A 263 20.10 12.03 -14.16
C PRO A 263 18.81 12.84 -14.19
N SER A 264 17.66 12.17 -14.42
CA SER A 264 16.36 12.82 -14.48
C SER A 264 15.99 13.52 -13.16
N TYR A 265 16.26 12.90 -12.02
CA TYR A 265 16.06 13.55 -10.72
C TYR A 265 16.83 14.87 -10.59
N ASN A 266 18.07 14.90 -11.09
CA ASN A 266 18.93 16.08 -11.00
C ASN A 266 18.48 17.22 -11.92
N VAL A 267 17.86 16.90 -13.06
CA VAL A 267 17.44 17.86 -14.08
C VAL A 267 15.98 18.28 -13.93
N ASN A 268 15.08 17.31 -13.68
CA ASN A 268 13.63 17.49 -13.79
C ASN A 268 12.92 17.78 -12.46
N GLN A 269 13.66 17.88 -11.35
CA GLN A 269 13.12 18.19 -10.04
C GLN A 269 11.95 17.27 -9.61
N ILE A 270 12.13 15.96 -9.80
CA ILE A 270 11.13 14.95 -9.36
C ILE A 270 10.80 15.18 -7.87
N ILE A 271 9.52 15.33 -7.56
CA ILE A 271 9.07 15.53 -6.19
C ILE A 271 8.97 14.17 -5.49
N ILE A 272 9.76 13.98 -4.42
CA ILE A 272 9.64 12.81 -3.54
C ILE A 272 9.07 13.28 -2.21
N ALA A 273 7.88 12.80 -1.86
CA ALA A 273 7.16 13.26 -0.69
C ALA A 273 6.62 12.10 0.14
N ARG A 274 6.55 12.32 1.45
CA ARG A 274 5.80 11.45 2.35
C ARG A 274 4.30 11.67 2.15
N SER A 275 3.54 10.57 2.01
CA SER A 275 2.07 10.60 2.00
C SER A 275 1.52 11.28 3.26
N LYS A 276 0.63 12.25 3.07
CA LYS A 276 -0.10 12.92 4.14
C LYS A 276 -1.39 12.19 4.52
N LEU A 277 -1.91 11.38 3.60
CA LEU A 277 -3.22 10.72 3.71
C LEU A 277 -3.14 9.36 4.41
N ARG A 278 -1.94 8.81 4.53
CA ARG A 278 -1.68 7.53 5.21
C ARG A 278 -2.54 6.39 4.63
N GLU A 279 -3.30 5.71 5.50
CA GLU A 279 -4.16 4.57 5.15
C GLU A 279 -5.40 4.98 4.34
N LEU A 280 -5.75 6.25 4.35
CA LEU A 280 -6.89 6.77 3.61
C LEU A 280 -6.67 6.68 2.09
N SER A 281 -5.43 6.77 1.62
CA SER A 281 -5.10 6.74 0.19
C SER A 281 -5.55 5.43 -0.46
N THR A 282 -5.23 4.28 0.13
CA THR A 282 -5.66 2.97 -0.39
C THR A 282 -7.17 2.84 -0.42
N MET A 283 -7.86 3.27 0.64
CA MET A 283 -9.32 3.23 0.71
C MET A 283 -10.00 4.13 -0.32
N VAL A 284 -9.50 5.35 -0.48
CA VAL A 284 -10.01 6.29 -1.49
C VAL A 284 -9.73 5.78 -2.90
N GLY A 285 -8.55 5.21 -3.13
CA GLY A 285 -8.24 4.54 -4.41
C GLY A 285 -9.19 3.38 -4.71
N ALA A 286 -9.52 2.55 -3.71
CA ALA A 286 -10.49 1.48 -3.86
C ALA A 286 -11.90 2.02 -4.20
N CYS A 287 -12.31 3.11 -3.57
CA CYS A 287 -13.58 3.77 -3.91
C CYS A 287 -13.56 4.33 -5.34
N GLN A 288 -12.47 4.96 -5.76
CA GLN A 288 -12.35 5.48 -7.13
C GLN A 288 -12.35 4.35 -8.17
N MET A 289 -11.70 3.23 -7.88
CA MET A 289 -11.75 2.03 -8.73
C MET A 289 -13.20 1.56 -8.94
N VAL A 290 -13.99 1.47 -7.87
CA VAL A 290 -15.41 1.11 -7.96
C VAL A 290 -16.19 2.09 -8.84
N LYS A 291 -15.96 3.40 -8.68
CA LYS A 291 -16.60 4.41 -9.54
C LYS A 291 -16.26 4.20 -11.00
N ASN A 292 -14.98 4.08 -11.33
CA ASN A 292 -14.51 3.89 -12.71
C ASN A 292 -15.12 2.65 -13.39
N ILE A 293 -15.47 1.61 -12.62
CA ILE A 293 -16.08 0.38 -13.14
C ILE A 293 -17.60 0.54 -13.32
N LYS A 294 -18.24 1.38 -12.48
CA LYS A 294 -19.70 1.54 -12.47
C LYS A 294 -20.20 2.69 -13.36
N GLU A 295 -19.33 3.62 -13.72
CA GLU A 295 -19.56 4.70 -14.71
C GLU A 295 -19.28 4.19 -16.14
#